data_0bb2b82488c8ad565f5643b5a39c2fc6
#
_entry.id   0bb2b82488c8ad565f5643b5a39c2fc6
#
_cell.length_a   1.000
_cell.length_b   1.000
_cell.length_c   1.000
_cell.angle_alpha   90.00
_cell.angle_beta   90.00
_cell.angle_gamma   90.00
#
_symmetry.space_group_name_H-M   'P 1'
#
loop_
_entity.id
_entity.type
_entity.pdbx_description
1 polymer ?
#
loop_
_entity_poly.entity_id
_entity_poly.type
_entity_poly.pdbx_seq_one_letter_code
_entity_poly.pdbx_strand_id
1 'polypeptide(L)'
;MDATPDLREQLDLLPEVGTHVPGRVDRAPVDGVLLTHAHVGHYLGLAFFGFEAVHTSKLPVHATPRMLAFLRSNAPWSRLVAREEIELHETPPGLTFDLDAGVRVTPFAVPHRDEDSDTVGFRIAGPRHTIVYVPDTDTWATWSADARQVLAASDIALVDGTFFAADELPGRDVSLIGHPLIVATMDCFRDQVRAGRLRVLFTHLNHSNLALDPTGPERRRIIDGGFEVAEDGQRLPL
;
A
#
# COMPACT_ATOMS: atom_id res chain seq x y z
N MET A 1 3.38 4.00 -3.52
CA MET A 1 3.52 2.91 -2.52
C MET A 1 3.25 1.62 -3.25
N ASP A 2 4.04 0.59 -2.95
CA ASP A 2 4.15 -0.66 -3.68
C ASP A 2 4.40 -0.49 -5.20
N ALA A 3 4.86 -1.53 -5.84
CA ALA A 3 5.05 -1.61 -7.28
C ALA A 3 4.32 -2.86 -7.78
N THR A 4 3.03 -2.70 -8.03
CA THR A 4 2.14 -3.80 -8.40
C THR A 4 2.45 -4.31 -9.81
N PRO A 5 1.92 -5.47 -10.22
CA PRO A 5 2.02 -5.93 -11.61
C PRO A 5 1.49 -4.91 -12.64
N ASP A 6 0.53 -4.08 -12.24
CA ASP A 6 -0.12 -3.06 -13.08
C ASP A 6 0.61 -1.71 -13.06
N LEU A 7 1.88 -1.69 -12.61
CA LEU A 7 2.65 -0.45 -12.46
C LEU A 7 2.66 0.40 -13.73
N ARG A 8 2.70 -0.21 -14.91
CA ARG A 8 2.73 0.51 -16.19
C ARG A 8 1.47 1.35 -16.38
N GLU A 9 0.31 0.74 -16.19
CA GLU A 9 -0.98 1.42 -16.27
C GLU A 9 -1.11 2.50 -15.19
N GLN A 10 -0.61 2.21 -13.99
CA GLN A 10 -0.59 3.18 -12.89
C GLN A 10 0.29 4.40 -13.18
N LEU A 11 1.43 4.20 -13.82
CA LEU A 11 2.31 5.31 -14.23
C LEU A 11 1.65 6.19 -15.30
N ASP A 12 0.84 5.63 -16.18
CA ASP A 12 0.10 6.38 -17.20
C ASP A 12 -0.98 7.30 -16.59
N LEU A 13 -1.41 7.02 -15.35
CA LEU A 13 -2.33 7.88 -14.58
C LEU A 13 -1.63 9.10 -13.94
N LEU A 14 -0.30 9.20 -14.03
CA LEU A 14 0.52 10.25 -13.42
C LEU A 14 1.11 11.27 -14.43
N PRO A 15 0.44 11.66 -15.52
CA PRO A 15 1.05 12.45 -16.59
C PRO A 15 1.53 13.85 -16.16
N GLU A 16 1.02 14.37 -15.06
CA GLU A 16 1.32 15.71 -14.54
C GLU A 16 2.10 15.69 -13.22
N VAL A 17 2.38 14.53 -12.66
CA VAL A 17 2.98 14.39 -11.33
C VAL A 17 4.48 14.13 -11.40
N GLY A 18 5.04 13.95 -12.59
CA GLY A 18 6.47 13.83 -12.78
C GLY A 18 7.18 15.06 -12.25
N THR A 19 7.48 15.08 -10.97
CA THR A 19 8.34 16.08 -10.39
C THR A 19 9.72 15.86 -11.00
N HIS A 20 10.16 16.81 -11.77
CA HIS A 20 11.52 16.79 -12.27
C HIS A 20 12.46 17.05 -11.07
N VAL A 21 13.01 15.99 -10.50
CA VAL A 21 14.07 16.13 -9.50
C VAL A 21 15.30 16.73 -10.18
N PRO A 22 15.74 17.93 -9.77
CA PRO A 22 16.91 18.56 -10.38
C PRO A 22 18.13 17.63 -10.32
N GLY A 23 18.75 17.42 -11.47
CA GLY A 23 19.95 16.58 -11.58
C GLY A 23 19.67 15.11 -11.92
N ARG A 24 18.43 14.64 -11.91
CA ARG A 24 18.09 13.31 -12.46
C ARG A 24 18.08 13.33 -13.98
N VAL A 25 18.72 12.34 -14.57
CA VAL A 25 18.87 12.21 -16.03
C VAL A 25 17.95 11.15 -16.65
N ASP A 26 17.38 10.30 -15.83
CA ASP A 26 16.61 9.12 -16.23
C ASP A 26 15.13 9.39 -16.53
N ARG A 27 14.65 10.60 -16.24
CA ARG A 27 13.23 10.98 -16.40
C ARG A 27 12.26 9.98 -15.73
N ALA A 28 12.68 9.39 -14.59
CA ALA A 28 11.82 8.46 -13.88
C ALA A 28 10.44 9.11 -13.56
N PRO A 29 9.36 8.38 -13.78
CA PRO A 29 8.01 8.92 -13.58
C PRO A 29 7.64 9.10 -12.10
N VAL A 30 8.45 8.55 -11.19
CA VAL A 30 8.29 8.65 -9.74
C VAL A 30 9.65 8.98 -9.08
N ASP A 31 9.62 9.59 -7.91
CA ASP A 31 10.81 9.98 -7.16
C ASP A 31 11.34 8.87 -6.23
N GLY A 32 10.52 7.86 -5.95
CA GLY A 32 10.88 6.71 -5.14
C GLY A 32 9.72 5.73 -4.98
N VAL A 33 10.02 4.58 -4.39
CA VAL A 33 9.06 3.52 -4.10
C VAL A 33 9.16 3.13 -2.64
N LEU A 34 8.01 2.97 -1.98
CA LEU A 34 7.88 2.42 -0.63
C LEU A 34 7.25 1.03 -0.76
N LEU A 35 7.91 -0.02 -0.25
CA LEU A 35 7.41 -1.40 -0.34
C LEU A 35 6.91 -1.88 1.01
N THR A 36 5.74 -2.48 1.01
CA THR A 36 5.12 -3.04 2.21
C THR A 36 5.68 -4.41 2.57
N HIS A 37 5.78 -5.33 1.60
CA HIS A 37 6.23 -6.70 1.83
C HIS A 37 6.49 -7.46 0.51
N ALA A 38 6.96 -8.72 0.62
CA ALA A 38 7.40 -9.56 -0.51
C ALA A 38 6.31 -10.50 -1.07
N HIS A 39 5.05 -10.06 -1.14
CA HIS A 39 4.07 -10.76 -1.98
C HIS A 39 4.04 -10.17 -3.39
N VAL A 40 3.84 -11.04 -4.39
CA VAL A 40 3.98 -10.71 -5.83
C VAL A 40 3.19 -9.48 -6.24
N GLY A 41 2.01 -9.27 -5.66
CA GLY A 41 1.15 -8.11 -5.89
C GLY A 41 1.77 -6.76 -5.52
N HIS A 42 2.87 -6.73 -4.72
CA HIS A 42 3.38 -5.50 -4.12
C HIS A 42 4.75 -5.06 -4.65
N TYR A 43 5.52 -5.96 -5.29
CA TYR A 43 6.90 -5.64 -5.71
C TYR A 43 7.25 -6.07 -7.14
N LEU A 44 6.40 -6.85 -7.82
CA LEU A 44 6.71 -7.38 -9.16
C LEU A 44 7.01 -6.26 -10.16
N GLY A 45 6.25 -5.19 -10.09
CA GLY A 45 6.38 -4.03 -10.97
C GLY A 45 7.72 -3.32 -10.90
N LEU A 46 8.52 -3.51 -9.84
CA LEU A 46 9.89 -2.97 -9.79
C LEU A 46 10.73 -3.38 -11.00
N ALA A 47 10.45 -4.53 -11.60
CA ALA A 47 11.17 -4.98 -12.78
C ALA A 47 11.08 -3.99 -13.96
N PHE A 48 10.02 -3.18 -14.03
CA PHE A 48 9.85 -2.18 -15.09
C PHE A 48 10.76 -0.95 -14.94
N PHE A 49 11.40 -0.76 -13.81
CA PHE A 49 12.43 0.28 -13.63
C PHE A 49 13.79 -0.12 -14.20
N GLY A 50 13.94 -1.37 -14.64
CA GLY A 50 15.16 -1.91 -15.22
C GLY A 50 15.48 -1.42 -16.63
N PHE A 51 16.66 -1.82 -17.09
CA PHE A 51 17.26 -1.43 -18.37
C PHE A 51 16.38 -1.66 -19.59
N GLU A 52 15.60 -2.73 -19.58
CA GLU A 52 14.74 -3.11 -20.72
C GLU A 52 13.44 -2.29 -20.81
N ALA A 53 13.17 -1.42 -19.82
CA ALA A 53 11.96 -0.61 -19.75
C ALA A 53 12.26 0.86 -19.46
N VAL A 54 12.04 1.34 -18.22
CA VAL A 54 12.23 2.76 -17.87
C VAL A 54 13.72 3.13 -17.76
N HIS A 55 14.58 2.18 -17.34
CA HIS A 55 16.01 2.39 -17.14
C HIS A 55 16.29 3.56 -16.20
N THR A 56 15.81 3.43 -14.98
CA THR A 56 16.04 4.44 -13.95
C THR A 56 17.50 4.46 -13.49
N SER A 57 17.91 5.54 -12.83
CA SER A 57 19.22 5.70 -12.24
C SER A 57 19.07 6.01 -10.75
N LYS A 58 19.45 5.06 -9.90
CA LYS A 58 19.39 5.17 -8.43
C LYS A 58 18.02 5.59 -7.91
N LEU A 59 16.96 5.02 -8.50
CA LEU A 59 15.59 5.25 -7.98
C LEU A 59 15.53 4.76 -6.53
N PRO A 60 15.22 5.63 -5.54
CA PRO A 60 15.12 5.21 -4.15
C PRO A 60 14.02 4.17 -3.93
N VAL A 61 14.37 3.06 -3.29
CA VAL A 61 13.42 2.03 -2.87
C VAL A 61 13.55 1.84 -1.36
N HIS A 62 12.53 2.25 -0.63
CA HIS A 62 12.46 2.18 0.82
C HIS A 62 11.72 0.92 1.26
N ALA A 63 12.32 0.11 2.09
CA ALA A 63 11.70 -1.09 2.61
C ALA A 63 12.40 -1.57 3.90
N THR A 64 11.81 -2.58 4.55
CA THR A 64 12.43 -3.21 5.71
C THR A 64 13.73 -3.93 5.34
N PRO A 65 14.65 -4.16 6.29
CA PRO A 65 15.88 -4.91 6.04
C PRO A 65 15.65 -6.29 5.41
N ARG A 66 14.60 -7.02 5.84
CA ARG A 66 14.26 -8.35 5.28
C ARG A 66 13.79 -8.23 3.82
N MET A 67 12.91 -7.27 3.52
CA MET A 67 12.46 -7.02 2.15
C MET A 67 13.64 -6.63 1.24
N LEU A 68 14.56 -5.79 1.70
CA LEU A 68 15.76 -5.44 0.94
C LEU A 68 16.69 -6.63 0.71
N ALA A 69 16.84 -7.52 1.70
CA ALA A 69 17.60 -8.75 1.55
C ALA A 69 16.97 -9.68 0.50
N PHE A 70 15.63 -9.77 0.48
CA PHE A 70 14.90 -10.49 -0.56
C PHE A 70 15.21 -9.94 -1.96
N LEU A 71 15.13 -8.63 -2.17
CA LEU A 71 15.42 -7.99 -3.46
C LEU A 71 16.87 -8.23 -3.92
N ARG A 72 17.85 -8.16 -2.99
CA ARG A 72 19.25 -8.43 -3.29
C ARG A 72 19.53 -9.87 -3.70
N SER A 73 18.71 -10.82 -3.22
CA SER A 73 18.94 -12.25 -3.41
C SER A 73 18.19 -12.83 -4.60
N ASN A 74 17.20 -12.13 -5.15
CA ASN A 74 16.32 -12.67 -6.16
C ASN A 74 16.41 -11.89 -7.48
N ALA A 75 16.61 -12.61 -8.59
CA ALA A 75 16.50 -12.03 -9.93
C ALA A 75 15.00 -11.86 -10.31
N PRO A 76 14.62 -10.82 -11.07
CA PRO A 76 15.51 -9.84 -11.71
C PRO A 76 15.94 -8.67 -10.81
N TRP A 77 15.35 -8.48 -9.61
CA TRP A 77 15.59 -7.30 -8.75
C TRP A 77 17.04 -7.14 -8.33
N SER A 78 17.74 -8.24 -8.04
CA SER A 78 19.17 -8.20 -7.73
C SER A 78 20.01 -7.58 -8.86
N ARG A 79 19.58 -7.69 -10.12
CA ARG A 79 20.22 -7.06 -11.26
C ARG A 79 19.98 -5.56 -11.30
N LEU A 80 18.77 -5.10 -10.94
CA LEU A 80 18.47 -3.67 -10.83
C LEU A 80 19.37 -3.01 -9.80
N VAL A 81 19.58 -3.67 -8.66
CA VAL A 81 20.50 -3.20 -7.62
C VAL A 81 21.93 -3.17 -8.13
N ALA A 82 22.42 -4.24 -8.75
CA ALA A 82 23.79 -4.35 -9.24
C ALA A 82 24.12 -3.35 -10.35
N ARG A 83 23.11 -2.90 -11.12
CA ARG A 83 23.24 -1.89 -12.17
C ARG A 83 22.96 -0.47 -11.69
N GLU A 84 22.72 -0.29 -10.40
CA GLU A 84 22.34 1.00 -9.82
C GLU A 84 21.08 1.62 -10.48
N GLU A 85 20.18 0.80 -11.00
CA GLU A 85 18.89 1.27 -11.53
C GLU A 85 17.96 1.65 -10.38
N ILE A 86 18.04 0.90 -9.27
CA ILE A 86 17.40 1.23 -7.99
C ILE A 86 18.46 1.34 -6.86
N GLU A 87 18.19 2.18 -5.89
CA GLU A 87 18.99 2.33 -4.68
C GLU A 87 18.17 1.94 -3.45
N LEU A 88 18.68 0.98 -2.65
CA LEU A 88 17.95 0.41 -1.54
C LEU A 88 18.21 1.17 -0.23
N HIS A 89 17.14 1.68 0.37
CA HIS A 89 17.13 2.42 1.63
C HIS A 89 16.43 1.63 2.73
N GLU A 90 17.16 1.33 3.81
CA GLU A 90 16.59 0.61 4.94
C GLU A 90 15.67 1.50 5.77
N THR A 91 14.42 1.07 5.91
CA THR A 91 13.38 1.75 6.70
C THR A 91 12.68 0.75 7.62
N PRO A 92 13.33 0.36 8.73
CA PRO A 92 12.72 -0.55 9.70
C PRO A 92 11.49 0.06 10.37
N PRO A 93 10.57 -0.77 10.88
CA PRO A 93 9.40 -0.29 11.62
C PRO A 93 9.78 0.69 12.74
N GLY A 94 9.07 1.81 12.82
CA GLY A 94 9.29 2.88 13.79
C GLY A 94 10.30 3.96 13.36
N LEU A 95 11.08 3.73 12.30
CA LEU A 95 11.98 4.76 11.77
C LEU A 95 11.18 5.78 10.94
N THR A 96 11.15 7.02 11.41
CA THR A 96 10.60 8.13 10.62
C THR A 96 11.66 8.72 9.72
N PHE A 97 11.33 8.94 8.45
CA PHE A 97 12.19 9.63 7.51
C PHE A 97 11.40 10.68 6.74
N ASP A 98 12.09 11.71 6.28
CA ASP A 98 11.49 12.81 5.54
C ASP A 98 11.51 12.51 4.03
N LEU A 99 10.40 12.81 3.39
CA LEU A 99 10.31 13.01 1.95
C LEU A 99 10.26 14.51 1.66
N ASP A 100 10.36 14.87 0.39
CA ASP A 100 10.26 16.27 -0.03
C ASP A 100 8.91 16.90 0.36
N ALA A 101 8.85 18.22 0.32
CA ALA A 101 7.64 19.03 0.61
C ALA A 101 7.05 18.85 2.04
N GLY A 102 7.87 18.46 3.03
CA GLY A 102 7.45 18.34 4.42
C GLY A 102 6.61 17.11 4.73
N VAL A 103 6.66 16.11 3.88
CA VAL A 103 6.02 14.80 4.09
C VAL A 103 6.94 13.90 4.88
N ARG A 104 6.45 13.32 5.97
CA ARG A 104 7.18 12.32 6.79
C ARG A 104 6.53 10.97 6.69
N VAL A 105 7.34 9.94 6.55
CA VAL A 105 6.90 8.55 6.47
C VAL A 105 7.44 7.76 7.65
N THR A 106 6.58 6.99 8.28
CA THR A 106 6.93 6.06 9.35
C THR A 106 6.33 4.69 9.03
N PRO A 107 7.16 3.69 8.69
CA PRO A 107 6.68 2.31 8.59
C PRO A 107 6.35 1.77 9.99
N PHE A 108 5.34 0.93 10.07
CA PHE A 108 4.97 0.22 11.30
C PHE A 108 4.62 -1.23 11.00
N ALA A 109 4.93 -2.14 11.92
CA ALA A 109 4.68 -3.56 11.74
C ALA A 109 3.18 -3.86 11.64
N VAL A 110 2.83 -4.69 10.69
CA VAL A 110 1.46 -5.15 10.43
C VAL A 110 1.45 -6.69 10.47
N PRO A 111 0.50 -7.32 11.19
CA PRO A 111 0.36 -8.77 11.16
C PRO A 111 -0.04 -9.24 9.76
N HIS A 112 0.78 -10.07 9.17
CA HIS A 112 0.51 -10.74 7.90
C HIS A 112 1.51 -11.88 7.72
N ARG A 113 1.30 -12.71 6.70
CA ARG A 113 2.23 -13.80 6.36
C ARG A 113 3.63 -13.22 6.05
N ASP A 114 4.65 -13.83 6.60
CA ASP A 114 6.03 -13.33 6.58
C ASP A 114 7.05 -14.33 5.98
N GLU A 115 6.63 -15.08 4.96
CA GLU A 115 7.47 -16.13 4.35
C GLU A 115 8.80 -15.57 3.84
N ASP A 116 8.75 -14.52 3.01
CA ASP A 116 9.92 -13.95 2.36
C ASP A 116 10.39 -12.62 2.99
N SER A 117 9.47 -11.84 3.58
CA SER A 117 9.76 -10.60 4.30
C SER A 117 8.80 -10.40 5.46
N ASP A 118 9.14 -9.49 6.36
CA ASP A 118 8.16 -8.88 7.25
C ASP A 118 7.19 -7.97 6.48
N THR A 119 6.02 -7.68 7.09
CA THR A 119 5.01 -6.80 6.51
C THR A 119 4.90 -5.50 7.31
N VAL A 120 4.86 -4.39 6.59
CA VAL A 120 4.65 -3.05 7.17
C VAL A 120 3.51 -2.32 6.49
N GLY A 121 2.83 -1.48 7.28
CA GLY A 121 2.05 -0.37 6.77
C GLY A 121 2.87 0.93 6.87
N PHE A 122 2.39 1.98 6.22
CA PHE A 122 3.03 3.29 6.26
C PHE A 122 2.08 4.34 6.83
N ARG A 123 2.58 5.09 7.82
CA ARG A 123 1.97 6.33 8.26
C ARG A 123 2.67 7.48 7.51
N ILE A 124 1.89 8.24 6.76
CA ILE A 124 2.36 9.34 5.91
C ILE A 124 1.77 10.62 6.47
N ALA A 125 2.61 11.42 7.12
CA ALA A 125 2.21 12.69 7.71
C ALA A 125 2.58 13.84 6.77
N GLY A 126 1.59 14.43 6.17
CA GLY A 126 1.72 15.64 5.38
C GLY A 126 1.50 16.89 6.23
N PRO A 127 1.54 18.09 5.61
CA PRO A 127 1.36 19.36 6.31
C PRO A 127 -0.06 19.56 6.85
N ARG A 128 -1.07 18.90 6.33
CA ARG A 128 -2.48 19.07 6.72
C ARG A 128 -3.12 17.78 7.22
N HIS A 129 -2.82 16.66 6.59
CA HIS A 129 -3.44 15.38 6.90
C HIS A 129 -2.41 14.28 7.09
N THR A 130 -2.80 13.29 7.84
CA THR A 130 -2.06 12.03 7.98
C THR A 130 -2.83 10.92 7.31
N ILE A 131 -2.16 10.22 6.39
CA ILE A 131 -2.68 9.04 5.71
C ILE A 131 -1.99 7.80 6.28
N VAL A 132 -2.77 6.74 6.50
CA VAL A 132 -2.25 5.39 6.76
C VAL A 132 -2.55 4.51 5.55
N TYR A 133 -1.54 3.75 5.14
CA TYR A 133 -1.63 2.77 4.05
C TYR A 133 -1.31 1.37 4.58
N VAL A 134 -2.29 0.49 4.56
CA VAL A 134 -2.20 -0.91 4.97
C VAL A 134 -2.98 -1.76 3.97
N PRO A 135 -2.40 -2.04 2.79
CA PRO A 135 -3.13 -2.72 1.72
C PRO A 135 -3.36 -4.19 2.01
N ASP A 136 -2.53 -4.79 2.86
CA ASP A 136 -2.56 -6.22 3.14
C ASP A 136 -2.27 -6.48 4.62
N THR A 137 -3.15 -7.23 5.29
CA THR A 137 -3.06 -7.51 6.72
C THR A 137 -3.89 -8.72 7.11
N ASP A 138 -3.53 -9.35 8.23
CA ASP A 138 -4.40 -10.31 8.91
C ASP A 138 -5.58 -9.61 9.60
N THR A 139 -6.42 -10.39 10.27
CA THR A 139 -7.62 -9.87 10.94
C THR A 139 -7.26 -8.82 12.01
N TRP A 140 -8.15 -7.84 12.21
CA TRP A 140 -7.97 -6.78 13.20
C TRP A 140 -7.75 -7.29 14.63
N ALA A 141 -8.17 -8.52 14.93
CA ALA A 141 -7.97 -9.12 16.25
C ALA A 141 -6.49 -9.36 16.58
N THR A 142 -5.64 -9.58 15.57
CA THR A 142 -4.21 -9.83 15.74
C THR A 142 -3.37 -8.56 15.87
N TRP A 143 -3.97 -7.41 15.62
CA TRP A 143 -3.27 -6.12 15.67
C TRP A 143 -2.87 -5.75 17.10
N SER A 144 -1.64 -5.24 17.26
CA SER A 144 -1.18 -4.67 18.52
C SER A 144 -1.96 -3.39 18.86
N ALA A 145 -1.94 -3.02 20.15
CA ALA A 145 -2.56 -1.77 20.61
C ALA A 145 -1.93 -0.54 19.91
N ASP A 146 -0.60 -0.56 19.72
CA ASP A 146 0.14 0.53 19.10
C ASP A 146 -0.24 0.70 17.60
N ALA A 147 -0.34 -0.41 16.85
CA ALA A 147 -0.75 -0.36 15.46
C ALA A 147 -2.20 0.15 15.30
N ARG A 148 -3.12 -0.26 16.17
CA ARG A 148 -4.50 0.29 16.20
C ARG A 148 -4.52 1.78 16.51
N GLN A 149 -3.64 2.23 17.41
CA GLN A 149 -3.54 3.65 17.74
C GLN A 149 -3.01 4.47 16.57
N VAL A 150 -2.05 3.96 15.81
CA VAL A 150 -1.57 4.62 14.57
C VAL A 150 -2.72 4.88 13.61
N LEU A 151 -3.58 3.87 13.41
CA LEU A 151 -4.74 3.99 12.53
C LEU A 151 -5.76 5.00 13.06
N ALA A 152 -6.09 4.91 14.35
CA ALA A 152 -7.06 5.78 15.01
C ALA A 152 -6.61 7.26 15.10
N ALA A 153 -5.30 7.52 15.04
CA ALA A 153 -4.70 8.86 15.07
C ALA A 153 -4.48 9.45 13.68
N SER A 154 -5.05 8.84 12.63
CA SER A 154 -4.90 9.29 11.25
C SER A 154 -6.20 9.88 10.72
N ASP A 155 -6.10 10.75 9.71
CA ASP A 155 -7.28 11.38 9.09
C ASP A 155 -7.88 10.49 8.01
N ILE A 156 -7.02 9.76 7.29
CA ILE A 156 -7.39 8.91 6.16
C ILE A 156 -6.68 7.57 6.31
N ALA A 157 -7.40 6.47 6.09
CA ALA A 157 -6.84 5.12 6.06
C ALA A 157 -7.22 4.41 4.75
N LEU A 158 -6.20 4.01 3.98
CA LEU A 158 -6.36 3.04 2.90
C LEU A 158 -6.05 1.67 3.49
N VAL A 159 -7.03 0.80 3.54
CA VAL A 159 -6.95 -0.49 4.22
C VAL A 159 -7.34 -1.65 3.31
N ASP A 160 -6.93 -2.83 3.72
CA ASP A 160 -7.24 -4.10 3.07
C ASP A 160 -8.74 -4.26 2.82
N GLY A 161 -9.08 -4.45 1.56
CA GLY A 161 -10.43 -4.72 1.08
C GLY A 161 -10.51 -6.00 0.25
N THR A 162 -9.61 -6.96 0.46
CA THR A 162 -9.48 -8.16 -0.36
C THR A 162 -10.79 -8.89 -0.53
N PHE A 163 -11.55 -9.14 0.53
CA PHE A 163 -12.85 -9.82 0.49
C PHE A 163 -13.95 -9.01 1.17
N PHE A 164 -15.13 -9.01 0.56
CA PHE A 164 -16.28 -8.31 1.13
C PHE A 164 -16.87 -9.06 2.33
N ALA A 165 -17.19 -10.35 2.17
CA ALA A 165 -17.82 -11.20 3.17
C ALA A 165 -17.36 -12.66 3.04
N ALA A 166 -17.68 -13.49 4.04
CA ALA A 166 -17.19 -14.86 4.14
C ALA A 166 -17.72 -15.82 3.06
N ASP A 167 -18.83 -15.48 2.43
CA ASP A 167 -19.50 -16.26 1.39
C ASP A 167 -19.07 -15.89 -0.04
N GLU A 168 -18.12 -14.97 -0.18
CA GLU A 168 -17.63 -14.50 -1.48
C GLU A 168 -16.99 -15.62 -2.33
N LEU A 169 -16.31 -16.58 -1.70
CA LEU A 169 -15.67 -17.70 -2.37
C LEU A 169 -16.36 -19.03 -2.05
N PRO A 170 -17.31 -19.48 -2.87
CA PRO A 170 -17.98 -20.77 -2.65
C PRO A 170 -16.99 -21.93 -2.54
N GLY A 171 -17.08 -22.70 -1.47
CA GLY A 171 -16.23 -23.87 -1.24
C GLY A 171 -14.84 -23.56 -0.67
N ARG A 172 -14.53 -22.31 -0.36
CA ARG A 172 -13.33 -21.91 0.39
C ARG A 172 -13.72 -21.29 1.73
N ASP A 173 -12.99 -21.65 2.76
CA ASP A 173 -13.04 -20.96 4.04
C ASP A 173 -12.18 -19.69 3.99
N VAL A 174 -12.81 -18.53 3.79
CA VAL A 174 -12.12 -17.23 3.67
C VAL A 174 -11.37 -16.87 4.95
N SER A 175 -11.81 -17.40 6.12
CA SER A 175 -11.14 -17.15 7.41
C SER A 175 -9.73 -17.72 7.47
N LEU A 176 -9.41 -18.68 6.60
CA LEU A 176 -8.09 -19.31 6.49
C LEU A 176 -7.15 -18.54 5.53
N ILE A 177 -7.65 -17.50 4.83
CA ILE A 177 -6.87 -16.79 3.82
C ILE A 177 -6.07 -15.63 4.43
N GLY A 178 -6.39 -15.20 5.66
CA GLY A 178 -5.60 -14.23 6.40
C GLY A 178 -5.82 -12.77 5.95
N HIS A 179 -7.07 -12.39 5.61
CA HIS A 179 -7.46 -11.00 5.35
C HIS A 179 -8.68 -10.63 6.20
N PRO A 180 -8.81 -9.36 6.65
CA PRO A 180 -10.01 -8.90 7.27
C PRO A 180 -11.12 -8.75 6.21
N LEU A 181 -12.33 -9.16 6.54
CA LEU A 181 -13.47 -8.90 5.67
C LEU A 181 -13.84 -7.40 5.70
N ILE A 182 -14.26 -6.85 4.58
CA ILE A 182 -14.76 -5.47 4.51
C ILE A 182 -15.85 -5.23 5.55
N VAL A 183 -16.79 -6.14 5.69
CA VAL A 183 -17.88 -6.01 6.69
C VAL A 183 -17.34 -5.95 8.14
N ALA A 184 -16.30 -6.71 8.46
CA ALA A 184 -15.68 -6.68 9.79
C ALA A 184 -14.89 -5.38 10.01
N THR A 185 -14.21 -4.88 8.98
CA THR A 185 -13.51 -3.59 9.02
C THR A 185 -14.50 -2.44 9.22
N MET A 186 -15.65 -2.47 8.53
CA MET A 186 -16.72 -1.49 8.71
C MET A 186 -17.24 -1.51 10.15
N ASP A 187 -17.41 -2.68 10.75
CA ASP A 187 -17.84 -2.78 12.15
C ASP A 187 -16.79 -2.24 13.11
N CYS A 188 -15.52 -2.51 12.85
CA CYS A 188 -14.39 -2.08 13.69
C CYS A 188 -14.25 -0.54 13.74
N PHE A 189 -14.44 0.16 12.61
CA PHE A 189 -14.20 1.59 12.49
C PHE A 189 -15.47 2.45 12.39
N ARG A 190 -16.65 1.86 12.55
CA ARG A 190 -17.95 2.52 12.42
C ARG A 190 -18.06 3.84 13.19
N ASP A 191 -17.65 3.85 14.45
CA ASP A 191 -17.81 5.01 15.32
C ASP A 191 -16.87 6.15 14.94
N GLN A 192 -15.66 5.85 14.49
CA GLN A 192 -14.71 6.85 14.03
C GLN A 192 -15.18 7.48 12.72
N VAL A 193 -15.66 6.66 11.79
CA VAL A 193 -16.18 7.11 10.49
C VAL A 193 -17.45 7.94 10.67
N ARG A 194 -18.42 7.50 11.45
CA ARG A 194 -19.65 8.25 11.74
C ARG A 194 -19.40 9.57 12.45
N ALA A 195 -18.37 9.63 13.26
CA ALA A 195 -17.97 10.86 13.95
C ALA A 195 -17.14 11.80 13.07
N GLY A 196 -16.87 11.44 11.81
CA GLY A 196 -16.04 12.21 10.89
C GLY A 196 -14.57 12.35 11.32
N ARG A 197 -14.08 11.44 12.19
CA ARG A 197 -12.70 11.47 12.68
C ARG A 197 -11.74 10.66 11.82
N LEU A 198 -12.23 9.74 10.99
CA LEU A 198 -11.43 8.89 10.13
C LEU A 198 -12.20 8.65 8.83
N ARG A 199 -11.58 8.90 7.68
CA ARG A 199 -12.01 8.40 6.38
C ARG A 199 -11.36 7.06 6.13
N VAL A 200 -12.14 6.04 5.80
CA VAL A 200 -11.63 4.71 5.48
C VAL A 200 -11.95 4.38 4.04
N LEU A 201 -10.90 4.08 3.26
CA LEU A 201 -11.00 3.65 1.87
C LEU A 201 -10.49 2.21 1.76
N PHE A 202 -11.29 1.34 1.19
CA PHE A 202 -10.86 -0.02 0.87
C PHE A 202 -10.02 -0.02 -0.40
N THR A 203 -8.85 -0.67 -0.34
CA THR A 203 -7.96 -0.92 -1.47
C THR A 203 -7.63 -2.41 -1.55
N HIS A 204 -6.82 -2.85 -2.51
CA HIS A 204 -6.37 -4.23 -2.61
C HIS A 204 -7.53 -5.25 -2.78
N LEU A 205 -8.57 -4.88 -3.53
CA LEU A 205 -9.72 -5.76 -3.75
C LEU A 205 -9.34 -6.97 -4.62
N ASN A 206 -9.71 -8.17 -4.18
CA ASN A 206 -9.57 -9.34 -5.04
C ASN A 206 -10.51 -9.25 -6.26
N HIS A 207 -10.11 -9.85 -7.38
CA HIS A 207 -10.91 -9.83 -8.61
C HIS A 207 -12.31 -10.46 -8.44
N SER A 208 -12.54 -11.29 -7.41
CA SER A 208 -13.85 -11.86 -7.07
C SER A 208 -14.70 -10.92 -6.21
N ASN A 209 -14.13 -9.83 -5.68
CA ASN A 209 -14.83 -8.98 -4.72
C ASN A 209 -16.00 -8.26 -5.37
N LEU A 210 -17.22 -8.53 -4.85
CA LEU A 210 -18.47 -7.99 -5.39
C LEU A 210 -18.55 -6.44 -5.27
N ALA A 211 -17.77 -5.82 -4.39
CA ALA A 211 -17.67 -4.37 -4.28
C ALA A 211 -16.94 -3.70 -5.46
N LEU A 212 -16.35 -4.49 -6.37
CA LEU A 212 -15.81 -3.99 -7.64
C LEU A 212 -16.91 -3.49 -8.60
N ASP A 213 -18.14 -4.02 -8.50
CA ASP A 213 -19.27 -3.46 -9.24
C ASP A 213 -19.71 -2.13 -8.60
N PRO A 214 -19.50 -0.98 -9.27
CA PRO A 214 -19.85 0.32 -8.70
C PRO A 214 -21.36 0.50 -8.47
N THR A 215 -22.19 -0.32 -9.10
CA THR A 215 -23.64 -0.30 -8.98
C THR A 215 -24.19 -1.42 -8.08
N GLY A 216 -23.31 -2.29 -7.60
CA GLY A 216 -23.63 -3.46 -6.79
C GLY A 216 -24.16 -3.13 -5.40
N PRO A 217 -24.88 -4.05 -4.77
CA PRO A 217 -25.38 -3.87 -3.40
C PRO A 217 -24.25 -3.79 -2.36
N GLU A 218 -23.14 -4.50 -2.57
CA GLU A 218 -21.97 -4.50 -1.68
C GLU A 218 -21.31 -3.12 -1.70
N ARG A 219 -21.10 -2.53 -2.88
CA ARG A 219 -20.57 -1.19 -3.04
C ARG A 219 -21.47 -0.15 -2.36
N ARG A 220 -22.78 -0.25 -2.56
CA ARG A 220 -23.77 0.62 -1.88
C ARG A 220 -23.68 0.49 -0.36
N ARG A 221 -23.58 -0.73 0.17
CA ARG A 221 -23.46 -0.96 1.61
C ARG A 221 -22.22 -0.28 2.21
N ILE A 222 -21.10 -0.29 1.50
CA ILE A 222 -19.86 0.42 1.89
C ILE A 222 -20.17 1.92 1.98
N ILE A 223 -20.72 2.51 0.92
CA ILE A 223 -21.00 3.94 0.81
C ILE A 223 -22.03 4.39 1.85
N ASP A 224 -23.12 3.65 2.01
CA ASP A 224 -24.19 3.94 3.00
C ASP A 224 -23.66 3.86 4.44
N GLY A 225 -22.60 3.06 4.68
CA GLY A 225 -21.88 2.99 5.94
C GLY A 225 -20.97 4.20 6.22
N GLY A 226 -20.76 5.06 5.23
CA GLY A 226 -19.84 6.19 5.28
C GLY A 226 -18.38 5.83 4.94
N PHE A 227 -18.16 4.63 4.40
CA PHE A 227 -16.87 4.15 3.92
C PHE A 227 -16.74 4.37 2.41
N GLU A 228 -15.52 4.23 1.91
CA GLU A 228 -15.22 4.44 0.49
C GLU A 228 -14.47 3.20 -0.08
N VAL A 229 -14.48 3.06 -1.39
CA VAL A 229 -13.57 2.17 -2.12
C VAL A 229 -12.64 3.05 -2.92
N ALA A 230 -11.33 2.83 -2.78
CA ALA A 230 -10.32 3.59 -3.51
C ALA A 230 -10.47 3.34 -5.01
N GLU A 231 -10.24 4.38 -5.79
CA GLU A 231 -10.31 4.35 -7.25
C GLU A 231 -8.96 4.77 -7.86
N ASP A 232 -8.64 4.17 -8.99
CA ASP A 232 -7.44 4.53 -9.74
C ASP A 232 -7.44 6.01 -10.12
N GLY A 233 -6.30 6.67 -9.92
CA GLY A 233 -6.19 8.11 -10.14
C GLY A 233 -6.82 9.01 -9.05
N GLN A 234 -7.39 8.44 -7.98
CA GLN A 234 -7.95 9.21 -6.88
C GLN A 234 -6.86 10.02 -6.17
N ARG A 235 -7.12 11.31 -5.94
CA ARG A 235 -6.23 12.22 -5.22
C ARG A 235 -6.68 12.39 -3.78
N LEU A 236 -5.76 12.17 -2.84
CA LEU A 236 -5.99 12.37 -1.41
C LEU A 236 -5.14 13.53 -0.92
N PRO A 237 -5.68 14.42 -0.07
CA PRO A 237 -4.91 15.55 0.48
C PRO A 237 -3.91 15.06 1.53
N LEU A 238 -2.71 15.66 1.56
CA LEU A 238 -1.67 15.48 2.58
C LEU A 238 -1.40 16.77 3.35
#